data_7dbb7abcf9f13bf8aceec666126393e5
#
_entry.id   7dbb7abcf9f13bf8aceec666126393e5
#
_cell.length_a   1.000
_cell.length_b   1.000
_cell.length_c   1.000
_cell.angle_alpha   90.00
_cell.angle_beta   90.00
_cell.angle_gamma   90.00
#
_symmetry.space_group_name_H-M   'P 1'
#
loop_
_entity.id
_entity.type
_entity.pdbx_description
1 polymer ?
#
loop_
_entity_poly.entity_id
_entity_poly.type
_entity_poly.pdbx_seq_one_letter_code
_entity_poly.pdbx_strand_id
1 'polypeptide(L)'
;IGSGGREHAIVEALSRSPKASKIFAAPGNAGIAQLAECVAIKDTEVAKLVEFAKANNVELTVVGPEAALAAGVVDAFREEGLKIFGPTKAAAEIEASKDFAKRLMVKYNVPTAGYATFSDYEEALAYVRKGSLPTVLKYDGLAAGKGVVIATTMEEAEATLKDMLLDTKFGEGRVVIEEFLTGEEFSLMCFVAGNKICPMPVAQDHKRAYDNDEGPN
;
A
#
# COMPACT_ATOMS: atom_id res chain seq x y z
N ILE A 1 14.29 4.27 0.29
CA ILE A 1 13.38 4.94 1.24
C ILE A 1 12.47 3.89 1.86
N GLY A 2 12.38 3.87 3.22
CA GLY A 2 11.53 3.00 4.02
C GLY A 2 12.27 2.27 5.13
N SER A 3 11.54 1.46 5.92
CA SER A 3 12.06 0.82 7.14
C SER A 3 11.51 -0.59 7.39
N GLY A 4 10.71 -1.13 6.50
CA GLY A 4 10.06 -2.44 6.65
C GLY A 4 10.92 -3.61 6.18
N GLY A 5 10.37 -4.83 6.27
CA GLY A 5 11.00 -6.05 5.77
C GLY A 5 11.19 -6.05 4.26
N ARG A 6 10.28 -5.43 3.51
CA ARG A 6 10.34 -5.22 2.07
C ARG A 6 11.58 -4.41 1.69
N GLU A 7 11.80 -3.29 2.37
CA GLU A 7 12.98 -2.44 2.16
C GLU A 7 14.26 -3.14 2.60
N HIS A 8 14.22 -3.94 3.67
CA HIS A 8 15.37 -4.75 4.07
C HIS A 8 15.76 -5.76 2.98
N ALA A 9 14.82 -6.47 2.38
CA ALA A 9 15.08 -7.40 1.28
C ALA A 9 15.66 -6.68 0.05
N ILE A 10 15.20 -5.46 -0.27
CA ILE A 10 15.77 -4.64 -1.34
C ILE A 10 17.21 -4.25 -1.03
N VAL A 11 17.50 -3.80 0.20
CA VAL A 11 18.85 -3.44 0.63
C VAL A 11 19.78 -4.66 0.57
N GLU A 12 19.32 -5.82 1.03
CA GLU A 12 20.09 -7.06 0.95
C GLU A 12 20.42 -7.43 -0.50
N ALA A 13 19.46 -7.34 -1.40
CA ALA A 13 19.70 -7.60 -2.83
C ALA A 13 20.69 -6.59 -3.43
N LEU A 14 20.58 -5.31 -3.08
CA LEU A 14 21.49 -4.25 -3.53
C LEU A 14 22.91 -4.45 -2.98
N SER A 15 23.06 -4.89 -1.72
CA SER A 15 24.37 -5.11 -1.09
C SER A 15 25.20 -6.18 -1.80
N ARG A 16 24.55 -7.12 -2.49
CA ARG A 16 25.19 -8.15 -3.31
C ARG A 16 25.52 -7.69 -4.73
N SER A 17 25.05 -6.51 -5.13
CA SER A 17 25.28 -5.98 -6.47
C SER A 17 26.65 -5.31 -6.59
N PRO A 18 27.49 -5.70 -7.58
CA PRO A 18 28.77 -5.04 -7.80
C PRO A 18 28.63 -3.58 -8.30
N LYS A 19 27.41 -3.17 -8.63
CA LYS A 19 27.10 -1.80 -9.07
C LYS A 19 26.73 -0.85 -7.92
N ALA A 20 26.46 -1.39 -6.73
CA ALA A 20 26.12 -0.58 -5.56
C ALA A 20 27.35 -0.41 -4.68
N SER A 21 28.03 0.72 -4.79
CA SER A 21 29.23 1.03 -4.00
C SER A 21 28.91 1.49 -2.59
N LYS A 22 27.79 2.18 -2.41
CA LYS A 22 27.28 2.68 -1.11
C LYS A 22 25.76 2.66 -1.10
N ILE A 23 25.19 2.25 0.03
CA ILE A 23 23.74 2.18 0.21
C ILE A 23 23.35 3.00 1.42
N PHE A 24 22.35 3.85 1.23
CA PHE A 24 21.68 4.59 2.30
C PHE A 24 20.25 4.08 2.47
N ALA A 25 19.71 4.11 3.67
CA ALA A 25 18.31 3.82 3.95
C ALA A 25 17.70 4.91 4.84
N ALA A 26 16.57 5.44 4.45
CA ALA A 26 15.87 6.50 5.17
C ALA A 26 14.42 6.08 5.49
N PRO A 27 14.03 5.89 6.76
CA PRO A 27 14.90 5.90 7.93
C PRO A 27 15.72 4.62 8.14
N GLY A 28 15.37 3.49 7.49
CA GLY A 28 15.96 2.18 7.73
C GLY A 28 15.50 1.55 9.05
N ASN A 29 16.13 0.43 9.42
CA ASN A 29 15.91 -0.30 10.66
C ASN A 29 17.20 -1.00 11.12
N ALA A 30 17.18 -1.65 12.30
CA ALA A 30 18.36 -2.31 12.87
C ALA A 30 18.96 -3.42 11.98
N GLY A 31 18.13 -4.15 11.20
CA GLY A 31 18.60 -5.15 10.23
C GLY A 31 19.26 -4.49 9.03
N ILE A 32 18.66 -3.46 8.48
CA ILE A 32 19.20 -2.66 7.37
C ILE A 32 20.52 -2.01 7.76
N ALA A 33 20.67 -1.54 9.00
CA ALA A 33 21.89 -0.91 9.49
C ALA A 33 23.14 -1.81 9.45
N GLN A 34 22.98 -3.12 9.32
CA GLN A 34 24.10 -4.05 9.13
C GLN A 34 24.64 -4.04 7.69
N LEU A 35 23.85 -3.54 6.72
CA LEU A 35 24.15 -3.60 5.29
C LEU A 35 24.24 -2.21 4.63
N ALA A 36 23.69 -1.19 5.27
CA ALA A 36 23.56 0.16 4.73
C ALA A 36 23.67 1.22 5.83
N GLU A 37 23.98 2.44 5.44
CA GLU A 37 23.96 3.60 6.33
C GLU A 37 22.51 4.07 6.51
N CYS A 38 21.98 3.96 7.73
CA CYS A 38 20.65 4.45 8.06
C CYS A 38 20.69 5.96 8.36
N VAL A 39 19.76 6.70 7.76
CA VAL A 39 19.66 8.16 7.86
C VAL A 39 18.36 8.53 8.57
N ALA A 40 18.45 9.34 9.62
CA ALA A 40 17.30 9.72 10.46
C ALA A 40 16.38 10.74 9.75
N ILE A 41 15.87 10.38 8.57
CA ILE A 41 14.88 11.13 7.80
C ILE A 41 13.67 10.22 7.61
N LYS A 42 12.47 10.70 7.98
CA LYS A 42 11.25 9.93 7.77
C LYS A 42 10.94 9.82 6.27
N ASP A 43 10.32 8.74 5.88
CA ASP A 43 9.94 8.43 4.51
C ASP A 43 8.97 9.45 3.88
N THR A 44 8.23 10.20 4.70
CA THR A 44 7.31 11.27 4.27
C THR A 44 7.93 12.68 4.31
N GLU A 45 9.17 12.83 4.79
CA GLU A 45 9.89 14.12 4.81
C GLU A 45 10.54 14.41 3.44
N VAL A 46 9.71 14.55 2.41
CA VAL A 46 10.10 14.62 0.99
C VAL A 46 11.22 15.62 0.72
N ALA A 47 11.11 16.86 1.22
CA ALA A 47 12.12 17.89 1.00
C ALA A 47 13.50 17.47 1.55
N LYS A 48 13.54 16.92 2.76
CA LYS A 48 14.81 16.46 3.36
C LYS A 48 15.42 15.27 2.62
N LEU A 49 14.57 14.37 2.08
CA LEU A 49 15.04 13.25 1.26
C LEU A 49 15.69 13.75 -0.04
N VAL A 50 15.11 14.75 -0.69
CA VAL A 50 15.66 15.39 -1.88
C VAL A 50 17.00 16.06 -1.57
N GLU A 51 17.06 16.88 -0.53
CA GLU A 51 18.30 17.56 -0.10
C GLU A 51 19.41 16.55 0.21
N PHE A 52 19.08 15.49 0.95
CA PHE A 52 20.01 14.42 1.28
C PHE A 52 20.56 13.73 0.02
N ALA A 53 19.68 13.38 -0.92
CA ALA A 53 20.06 12.71 -2.15
C ALA A 53 21.03 13.57 -2.99
N LYS A 54 20.77 14.88 -3.07
CA LYS A 54 21.66 15.85 -3.74
C LYS A 54 23.01 15.96 -3.03
N ALA A 55 23.00 16.16 -1.72
CA ALA A 55 24.23 16.36 -0.94
C ALA A 55 25.17 15.15 -0.96
N ASN A 56 24.60 13.94 -1.11
CA ASN A 56 25.34 12.69 -1.13
C ASN A 56 25.53 12.09 -2.54
N ASN A 57 25.16 12.81 -3.60
CA ASN A 57 25.23 12.36 -4.99
C ASN A 57 24.61 10.97 -5.20
N VAL A 58 23.40 10.75 -4.66
CA VAL A 58 22.69 9.48 -4.80
C VAL A 58 22.29 9.25 -6.26
N GLU A 59 22.84 8.20 -6.86
CA GLU A 59 22.63 7.93 -8.30
C GLU A 59 21.24 7.36 -8.61
N LEU A 60 20.66 6.57 -7.68
CA LEU A 60 19.34 5.96 -7.82
C LEU A 60 18.69 5.85 -6.46
N THR A 61 17.43 6.26 -6.36
CA THR A 61 16.60 6.06 -5.18
C THR A 61 15.48 5.05 -5.47
N VAL A 62 15.23 4.15 -4.54
CA VAL A 62 14.11 3.19 -4.59
C VAL A 62 13.17 3.47 -3.44
N VAL A 63 11.86 3.52 -3.73
CA VAL A 63 10.83 3.79 -2.72
C VAL A 63 10.08 2.50 -2.42
N GLY A 64 10.04 2.11 -1.15
CA GLY A 64 9.32 0.93 -0.68
C GLY A 64 7.92 1.25 -0.15
N PRO A 65 7.75 2.21 0.79
CA PRO A 65 6.47 2.44 1.45
C PRO A 65 5.51 3.29 0.64
N GLU A 66 4.24 2.94 0.69
CA GLU A 66 3.13 3.61 0.00
C GLU A 66 2.96 5.07 0.49
N ALA A 67 3.21 5.33 1.77
CA ALA A 67 3.09 6.66 2.36
C ALA A 67 4.02 7.68 1.70
N ALA A 68 5.26 7.30 1.40
CA ALA A 68 6.21 8.15 0.69
C ALA A 68 5.75 8.45 -0.74
N LEU A 69 5.18 7.46 -1.43
CA LEU A 69 4.64 7.60 -2.78
C LEU A 69 3.43 8.55 -2.78
N ALA A 70 2.50 8.36 -1.84
CA ALA A 70 1.34 9.23 -1.66
C ALA A 70 1.73 10.67 -1.28
N ALA A 71 2.85 10.85 -0.56
CA ALA A 71 3.41 12.16 -0.25
C ALA A 71 4.05 12.86 -1.48
N GLY A 72 4.27 12.13 -2.60
CA GLY A 72 4.78 12.71 -3.85
C GLY A 72 6.31 12.75 -3.94
N VAL A 73 7.00 11.87 -3.23
CA VAL A 73 8.48 11.82 -3.24
C VAL A 73 9.04 11.63 -4.66
N VAL A 74 8.37 10.82 -5.50
CA VAL A 74 8.82 10.54 -6.86
C VAL A 74 8.74 11.79 -7.74
N ASP A 75 7.67 12.55 -7.61
CA ASP A 75 7.48 13.79 -8.36
C ASP A 75 8.55 14.82 -7.97
N ALA A 76 8.77 15.04 -6.67
CA ALA A 76 9.78 15.97 -6.17
C ALA A 76 11.22 15.60 -6.61
N PHE A 77 11.58 14.31 -6.58
CA PHE A 77 12.89 13.86 -7.07
C PHE A 77 13.06 14.10 -8.57
N ARG A 78 12.02 13.84 -9.35
CA ARG A 78 12.05 14.06 -10.82
C ARG A 78 12.14 15.53 -11.19
N GLU A 79 11.44 16.41 -10.47
CA GLU A 79 11.53 17.87 -10.63
C GLU A 79 12.98 18.37 -10.44
N GLU A 80 13.74 17.73 -9.58
CA GLU A 80 15.14 18.03 -9.31
C GLU A 80 16.14 17.23 -10.17
N GLY A 81 15.64 16.48 -11.16
CA GLY A 81 16.47 15.68 -12.07
C GLY A 81 17.12 14.45 -11.44
N LEU A 82 16.67 14.05 -10.23
CA LEU A 82 17.18 12.89 -9.52
C LEU A 82 16.49 11.60 -10.02
N LYS A 83 17.28 10.53 -10.20
CA LYS A 83 16.73 9.24 -10.61
C LYS A 83 16.05 8.55 -9.43
N ILE A 84 14.80 8.18 -9.62
CA ILE A 84 14.00 7.50 -8.60
C ILE A 84 13.12 6.42 -9.24
N PHE A 85 13.03 5.26 -8.58
CA PHE A 85 12.13 4.18 -8.92
C PHE A 85 10.92 4.19 -7.99
N GLY A 86 9.76 4.33 -8.57
CA GLY A 86 8.46 4.35 -7.93
C GLY A 86 7.41 5.03 -8.82
N PRO A 87 6.11 4.82 -8.56
CA PRO A 87 5.04 5.53 -9.24
C PRO A 87 4.98 7.00 -8.80
N THR A 88 4.51 7.87 -9.68
CA THR A 88 4.17 9.25 -9.32
C THR A 88 3.05 9.29 -8.29
N LYS A 89 2.85 10.42 -7.61
CA LYS A 89 1.74 10.61 -6.66
C LYS A 89 0.39 10.26 -7.30
N ALA A 90 0.16 10.73 -8.53
CA ALA A 90 -1.09 10.44 -9.25
C ALA A 90 -1.27 8.93 -9.55
N ALA A 91 -0.19 8.20 -9.87
CA ALA A 91 -0.26 6.76 -10.08
C ALA A 91 -0.38 5.99 -8.75
N ALA A 92 0.22 6.47 -7.67
CA ALA A 92 0.14 5.89 -6.35
C ALA A 92 -1.29 5.98 -5.73
N GLU A 93 -2.17 6.82 -6.29
CA GLU A 93 -3.56 6.92 -5.87
C GLU A 93 -4.33 5.60 -6.03
N ILE A 94 -3.89 4.72 -6.95
CA ILE A 94 -4.45 3.37 -7.11
C ILE A 94 -4.35 2.56 -5.80
N GLU A 95 -3.28 2.74 -5.03
CA GLU A 95 -3.11 2.10 -3.72
C GLU A 95 -3.64 2.96 -2.58
N ALA A 96 -3.50 4.29 -2.68
CA ALA A 96 -3.89 5.21 -1.63
C ALA A 96 -5.42 5.35 -1.48
N SER A 97 -6.20 5.13 -2.54
CA SER A 97 -7.67 5.16 -2.52
C SER A 97 -8.25 3.92 -3.17
N LYS A 98 -8.95 3.13 -2.37
CA LYS A 98 -9.65 1.92 -2.83
C LYS A 98 -10.81 2.27 -3.76
N ASP A 99 -11.55 3.35 -3.46
CA ASP A 99 -12.61 3.85 -4.32
C ASP A 99 -12.07 4.28 -5.70
N PHE A 100 -10.95 5.01 -5.73
CA PHE A 100 -10.31 5.38 -6.98
C PHE A 100 -9.90 4.14 -7.79
N ALA A 101 -9.26 3.15 -7.15
CA ALA A 101 -8.88 1.89 -7.79
C ALA A 101 -10.10 1.17 -8.37
N LYS A 102 -11.18 1.05 -7.60
CA LYS A 102 -12.43 0.41 -8.06
C LYS A 102 -13.04 1.12 -9.26
N ARG A 103 -13.16 2.45 -9.21
CA ARG A 103 -13.66 3.23 -10.35
C ARG A 103 -12.79 3.07 -11.60
N LEU A 104 -11.46 2.99 -11.42
CA LEU A 104 -10.53 2.76 -12.51
C LEU A 104 -10.72 1.37 -13.12
N MET A 105 -10.85 0.33 -12.29
CA MET A 105 -11.11 -1.03 -12.74
C MET A 105 -12.41 -1.13 -13.54
N VAL A 106 -13.50 -0.54 -13.05
CA VAL A 106 -14.77 -0.50 -13.77
C VAL A 106 -14.64 0.25 -15.10
N LYS A 107 -13.99 1.41 -15.09
CA LYS A 107 -13.78 2.23 -16.29
C LYS A 107 -13.07 1.47 -17.42
N TYR A 108 -12.11 0.61 -17.06
CA TYR A 108 -11.28 -0.12 -18.01
C TYR A 108 -11.65 -1.61 -18.11
N ASN A 109 -12.79 -2.02 -17.58
CA ASN A 109 -13.29 -3.40 -17.58
C ASN A 109 -12.28 -4.40 -16.99
N VAL A 110 -11.54 -3.99 -15.95
CA VAL A 110 -10.67 -4.89 -15.17
C VAL A 110 -11.55 -5.65 -14.18
N PRO A 111 -11.52 -6.99 -14.17
CA PRO A 111 -12.31 -7.79 -13.24
C PRO A 111 -12.01 -7.41 -11.78
N THR A 112 -13.06 -7.20 -11.00
CA THR A 112 -12.98 -6.87 -9.58
C THR A 112 -14.28 -7.27 -8.87
N ALA A 113 -14.22 -7.43 -7.54
CA ALA A 113 -15.41 -7.67 -6.73
C ALA A 113 -16.45 -6.56 -6.91
N GLY A 114 -17.73 -6.92 -6.91
CA GLY A 114 -18.83 -5.96 -6.84
C GLY A 114 -18.66 -5.07 -5.60
N TYR A 115 -18.95 -3.77 -5.73
CA TYR A 115 -18.69 -2.83 -4.64
C TYR A 115 -19.63 -1.63 -4.66
N ALA A 116 -19.70 -0.95 -3.51
CA ALA A 116 -20.26 0.37 -3.37
C ALA A 116 -19.47 1.18 -2.33
N THR A 117 -19.46 2.50 -2.46
CA THR A 117 -18.69 3.40 -1.59
C THR A 117 -19.62 4.36 -0.89
N PHE A 118 -19.43 4.55 0.42
CA PHE A 118 -20.26 5.37 1.27
C PHE A 118 -19.42 6.26 2.19
N SER A 119 -19.93 7.48 2.45
CA SER A 119 -19.44 8.38 3.49
C SER A 119 -20.45 8.56 4.61
N ASP A 120 -21.69 8.11 4.42
CA ASP A 120 -22.76 8.16 5.42
C ASP A 120 -22.99 6.77 6.01
N TYR A 121 -23.10 6.71 7.35
CA TYR A 121 -23.27 5.46 8.08
C TYR A 121 -24.61 4.78 7.80
N GLU A 122 -25.71 5.54 7.76
CA GLU A 122 -27.05 4.97 7.56
C GLU A 122 -27.22 4.42 6.14
N GLU A 123 -26.64 5.10 5.14
CA GLU A 123 -26.63 4.62 3.76
C GLU A 123 -25.81 3.34 3.64
N ALA A 124 -24.61 3.29 4.24
CA ALA A 124 -23.76 2.13 4.26
C ALA A 124 -24.43 0.94 4.93
N LEU A 125 -25.05 1.16 6.09
CA LEU A 125 -25.76 0.13 6.84
C LEU A 125 -26.97 -0.40 6.06
N ALA A 126 -27.74 0.49 5.43
CA ALA A 126 -28.87 0.10 4.60
C ALA A 126 -28.45 -0.75 3.38
N TYR A 127 -27.25 -0.47 2.83
CA TYR A 127 -26.68 -1.27 1.75
C TYR A 127 -26.30 -2.68 2.23
N VAL A 128 -25.58 -2.78 3.36
CA VAL A 128 -25.19 -4.10 3.93
C VAL A 128 -26.40 -4.94 4.29
N ARG A 129 -27.46 -4.34 4.87
CA ARG A 129 -28.71 -5.03 5.22
C ARG A 129 -29.47 -5.61 4.03
N LYS A 130 -29.27 -5.07 2.83
CA LYS A 130 -29.86 -5.57 1.58
C LYS A 130 -28.98 -6.60 0.86
N GLY A 131 -27.71 -6.66 1.24
CA GLY A 131 -26.72 -7.56 0.64
C GLY A 131 -26.71 -8.95 1.30
N SER A 132 -25.66 -9.70 0.96
CA SER A 132 -25.38 -11.02 1.55
C SER A 132 -24.15 -10.95 2.44
N LEU A 133 -24.10 -11.85 3.43
CA LEU A 133 -22.91 -12.07 4.25
C LEU A 133 -22.22 -13.37 3.80
N PRO A 134 -20.88 -13.47 3.95
CA PRO A 134 -19.99 -12.41 4.42
C PRO A 134 -19.85 -11.28 3.44
N THR A 135 -19.50 -10.08 3.94
CA THR A 135 -19.18 -8.90 3.14
C THR A 135 -17.85 -8.31 3.58
N VAL A 136 -17.16 -7.59 2.70
CA VAL A 136 -15.85 -7.01 3.01
C VAL A 136 -15.98 -5.48 3.14
N LEU A 137 -15.64 -4.97 4.31
CA LEU A 137 -15.67 -3.56 4.63
C LEU A 137 -14.24 -3.02 4.64
N LYS A 138 -13.96 -2.03 3.79
CA LYS A 138 -12.63 -1.46 3.64
C LYS A 138 -12.65 0.05 3.86
N TYR A 139 -11.88 0.55 4.81
CA TYR A 139 -11.64 1.99 4.92
C TYR A 139 -10.93 2.50 3.66
N ASP A 140 -11.44 3.58 3.06
CA ASP A 140 -10.86 4.19 1.85
C ASP A 140 -9.72 5.12 2.26
N GLY A 141 -8.51 4.59 2.27
CA GLY A 141 -7.28 5.28 2.65
C GLY A 141 -6.19 4.31 3.07
N LEU A 142 -5.03 4.87 3.41
CA LEU A 142 -3.90 4.12 3.95
C LEU A 142 -4.16 3.81 5.43
N ALA A 143 -4.40 2.55 5.75
CA ALA A 143 -4.68 2.08 7.12
C ALA A 143 -3.69 1.01 7.61
N ALA A 144 -2.51 0.91 6.98
CA ALA A 144 -1.44 -0.04 7.33
C ALA A 144 -1.95 -1.49 7.50
N GLY A 145 -2.81 -1.94 6.59
CA GLY A 145 -3.40 -3.29 6.63
C GLY A 145 -4.53 -3.50 7.66
N LYS A 146 -4.84 -2.51 8.49
CA LYS A 146 -5.85 -2.62 9.57
C LYS A 146 -7.24 -2.11 9.18
N GLY A 147 -7.40 -1.55 8.02
CA GLY A 147 -8.65 -0.96 7.54
C GLY A 147 -9.53 -1.91 6.73
N VAL A 148 -9.35 -3.23 6.84
CA VAL A 148 -10.15 -4.24 6.14
C VAL A 148 -10.73 -5.22 7.14
N VAL A 149 -12.06 -5.41 7.08
CA VAL A 149 -12.79 -6.36 7.93
C VAL A 149 -13.71 -7.19 7.05
N ILE A 150 -13.67 -8.50 7.21
CA ILE A 150 -14.63 -9.45 6.63
C ILE A 150 -15.70 -9.65 7.68
N ALA A 151 -16.86 -9.05 7.49
CA ALA A 151 -17.98 -9.20 8.40
C ALA A 151 -18.80 -10.45 8.03
N THR A 152 -18.89 -11.39 8.95
CA THR A 152 -19.64 -12.64 8.80
C THR A 152 -21.02 -12.55 9.41
N THR A 153 -21.24 -11.60 10.30
CA THR A 153 -22.54 -11.31 10.92
C THR A 153 -22.93 -9.85 10.73
N MET A 154 -24.20 -9.54 10.91
CA MET A 154 -24.69 -8.16 10.81
C MET A 154 -24.15 -7.29 11.95
N GLU A 155 -24.00 -7.85 13.13
CA GLU A 155 -23.45 -7.18 14.30
C GLU A 155 -22.00 -6.75 14.07
N GLU A 156 -21.18 -7.61 13.46
CA GLU A 156 -19.82 -7.28 13.07
C GLU A 156 -19.78 -6.17 12.01
N ALA A 157 -20.68 -6.22 11.04
CA ALA A 157 -20.78 -5.19 10.01
C ALA A 157 -21.17 -3.83 10.59
N GLU A 158 -22.21 -3.78 11.45
CA GLU A 158 -22.65 -2.56 12.12
C GLU A 158 -21.55 -1.95 12.98
N ALA A 159 -20.86 -2.76 13.80
CA ALA A 159 -19.76 -2.30 14.64
C ALA A 159 -18.60 -1.74 13.79
N THR A 160 -18.25 -2.41 12.71
CA THR A 160 -17.17 -1.99 11.81
C THR A 160 -17.51 -0.68 11.09
N LEU A 161 -18.73 -0.54 10.57
CA LEU A 161 -19.18 0.70 9.93
C LEU A 161 -19.19 1.88 10.90
N LYS A 162 -19.58 1.63 12.16
CA LYS A 162 -19.52 2.63 13.21
C LYS A 162 -18.08 3.07 13.48
N ASP A 163 -17.16 2.13 13.67
CA ASP A 163 -15.73 2.41 13.87
C ASP A 163 -15.13 3.25 12.71
N MET A 164 -15.54 2.97 11.47
CA MET A 164 -14.99 3.62 10.28
C MET A 164 -15.61 4.97 9.95
N LEU A 165 -16.92 5.14 10.16
CA LEU A 165 -17.66 6.31 9.68
C LEU A 165 -18.13 7.27 10.80
N LEU A 166 -18.38 6.77 12.01
CA LEU A 166 -18.83 7.60 13.15
C LEU A 166 -17.68 7.89 14.12
N ASP A 167 -16.97 6.85 14.56
CA ASP A 167 -15.91 7.01 15.55
C ASP A 167 -14.58 7.44 14.88
N THR A 168 -14.57 7.53 13.55
CA THR A 168 -13.44 7.98 12.71
C THR A 168 -12.09 7.39 13.12
N LYS A 169 -12.08 6.11 13.51
CA LYS A 169 -10.91 5.39 14.02
C LYS A 169 -9.67 5.44 13.11
N PHE A 170 -9.92 5.59 11.81
CA PHE A 170 -8.87 5.72 10.77
C PHE A 170 -8.77 7.14 10.21
N GLY A 171 -9.50 8.11 10.76
CA GLY A 171 -9.68 9.46 10.25
C GLY A 171 -11.03 9.63 9.54
N GLU A 172 -11.35 10.88 9.16
CA GLU A 172 -12.52 11.14 8.32
C GLU A 172 -12.30 10.53 6.93
N GLY A 173 -13.27 9.78 6.41
CA GLY A 173 -13.13 9.08 5.15
C GLY A 173 -14.39 8.39 4.70
N ARG A 174 -14.20 7.43 3.83
CA ARG A 174 -15.25 6.61 3.23
C ARG A 174 -15.01 5.15 3.51
N VAL A 175 -16.05 4.35 3.40
CA VAL A 175 -15.96 2.89 3.38
C VAL A 175 -16.28 2.37 1.98
N VAL A 176 -15.47 1.44 1.49
CA VAL A 176 -15.75 0.63 0.30
C VAL A 176 -16.26 -0.72 0.79
N ILE A 177 -17.50 -1.03 0.43
CA ILE A 177 -18.16 -2.31 0.77
C ILE A 177 -18.08 -3.20 -0.46
N GLU A 178 -17.52 -4.38 -0.32
CA GLU A 178 -17.29 -5.31 -1.42
C GLU A 178 -17.95 -6.67 -1.16
N GLU A 179 -18.32 -7.35 -2.23
CA GLU A 179 -18.67 -8.77 -2.14
C GLU A 179 -17.47 -9.60 -1.66
N PHE A 180 -17.75 -10.63 -0.90
CA PHE A 180 -16.72 -11.58 -0.48
C PHE A 180 -16.45 -12.58 -1.59
N LEU A 181 -15.24 -12.56 -2.11
CA LEU A 181 -14.78 -13.53 -3.11
C LEU A 181 -14.14 -14.74 -2.43
N THR A 182 -14.37 -15.92 -2.98
CA THR A 182 -13.75 -17.18 -2.58
C THR A 182 -12.81 -17.69 -3.65
N GLY A 183 -11.70 -18.33 -3.25
CA GLY A 183 -10.72 -18.91 -4.17
C GLY A 183 -9.31 -18.83 -3.59
N GLU A 184 -8.36 -19.41 -4.30
CA GLU A 184 -6.95 -19.26 -3.98
C GLU A 184 -6.47 -17.84 -4.32
N GLU A 185 -5.81 -17.20 -3.34
CA GLU A 185 -5.22 -15.86 -3.51
C GLU A 185 -3.76 -15.99 -3.93
N PHE A 186 -3.36 -15.23 -4.95
CA PHE A 186 -1.97 -15.06 -5.33
C PHE A 186 -1.70 -13.64 -5.82
N SER A 187 -0.45 -13.22 -5.73
CA SER A 187 0.02 -11.93 -6.22
C SER A 187 0.88 -12.10 -7.47
N LEU A 188 0.51 -11.45 -8.55
CA LEU A 188 1.35 -11.30 -9.74
C LEU A 188 1.86 -9.87 -9.80
N MET A 189 3.06 -9.65 -9.30
CA MET A 189 3.72 -8.35 -9.35
C MET A 189 4.39 -8.13 -10.70
N CYS A 190 4.41 -6.88 -11.17
CA CYS A 190 5.04 -6.53 -12.43
C CYS A 190 5.89 -5.26 -12.29
N PHE A 191 7.05 -5.22 -12.96
CA PHE A 191 7.70 -3.97 -13.26
C PHE A 191 7.02 -3.32 -14.46
N VAL A 192 6.68 -2.03 -14.34
CA VAL A 192 6.00 -1.27 -15.38
C VAL A 192 6.79 -0.01 -15.71
N ALA A 193 7.08 0.20 -16.99
CA ALA A 193 7.73 1.41 -17.49
C ALA A 193 7.14 1.81 -18.85
N GLY A 194 6.33 2.87 -18.87
CA GLY A 194 5.55 3.23 -20.04
C GLY A 194 4.63 2.08 -20.46
N ASN A 195 4.79 1.60 -21.70
CA ASN A 195 3.99 0.49 -22.25
C ASN A 195 4.67 -0.89 -22.08
N LYS A 196 5.77 -0.96 -21.34
CA LYS A 196 6.48 -2.23 -21.10
C LYS A 196 6.09 -2.78 -19.74
N ILE A 197 5.76 -4.06 -19.71
CA ILE A 197 5.40 -4.81 -18.51
C ILE A 197 6.33 -6.02 -18.43
N CYS A 198 6.97 -6.21 -17.27
CA CYS A 198 7.81 -7.38 -16.98
C CYS A 198 7.23 -8.08 -15.75
N PRO A 199 6.51 -9.21 -15.92
CA PRO A 199 5.99 -9.96 -14.80
C PRO A 199 7.10 -10.56 -13.94
N MET A 200 6.88 -10.57 -12.64
CA MET A 200 7.69 -11.31 -11.67
C MET A 200 7.13 -12.72 -11.45
N PRO A 201 7.86 -13.62 -10.81
CA PRO A 201 7.29 -14.87 -10.34
C PRO A 201 6.06 -14.62 -9.45
N VAL A 202 5.07 -15.50 -9.58
CA VAL A 202 3.87 -15.46 -8.72
C VAL A 202 4.27 -15.69 -7.28
N ALA A 203 3.67 -14.93 -6.36
CA ALA A 203 3.85 -15.06 -4.93
C ALA A 203 2.51 -15.26 -4.23
N GLN A 204 2.51 -15.99 -3.12
CA GLN A 204 1.37 -16.14 -2.24
C GLN A 204 1.68 -15.47 -0.90
N ASP A 205 0.73 -14.69 -0.40
CA ASP A 205 0.82 -14.02 0.88
C ASP A 205 0.14 -14.88 1.96
N HIS A 206 0.91 -15.28 2.96
CA HIS A 206 0.42 -16.03 4.12
C HIS A 206 0.21 -15.07 5.28
N LYS A 207 -1.05 -14.73 5.54
CA LYS A 207 -1.41 -13.68 6.51
C LYS A 207 -1.52 -14.19 7.93
N ARG A 208 -1.79 -15.48 8.14
CA ARG A 208 -2.03 -16.06 9.47
C ARG A 208 -0.92 -17.02 9.89
N ALA A 209 -0.73 -17.13 11.20
CA ALA A 209 0.40 -17.84 11.79
C ALA A 209 0.32 -19.36 11.70
N TYR A 210 -0.87 -19.94 11.55
CA TYR A 210 -1.08 -21.39 11.55
C TYR A 210 -1.47 -21.92 10.17
N ASP A 211 -1.34 -23.24 9.99
CA ASP A 211 -1.76 -23.94 8.78
C ASP A 211 -3.24 -23.67 8.46
N ASN A 212 -3.61 -23.79 7.18
CA ASN A 212 -4.96 -23.51 6.65
C ASN A 212 -5.42 -22.04 6.83
N ASP A 213 -4.50 -21.08 6.88
CA ASP A 213 -4.79 -19.67 7.07
C ASP A 213 -5.57 -19.38 8.37
N GLU A 214 -5.16 -20.05 9.46
CA GLU A 214 -5.76 -19.92 10.79
C GLU A 214 -4.83 -19.16 11.76
N GLY A 215 -5.41 -18.72 12.91
CA GLY A 215 -4.68 -18.06 13.99
C GLY A 215 -4.53 -16.55 13.80
N PRO A 216 -3.66 -15.92 14.61
CA PRO A 216 -3.43 -14.48 14.56
C PRO A 216 -2.63 -14.09 13.30
N ASN A 217 -2.82 -12.83 12.91
CA ASN A 217 -2.05 -12.18 11.85
C ASN A 217 -0.81 -11.52 12.45
#